data_b170af804fd24df09fd0dd82068df28d
#
_entry.id   b170af804fd24df09fd0dd82068df28d
#
_cell.length_a   1.000
_cell.length_b   1.000
_cell.length_c   1.000
_cell.angle_alpha   90.00
_cell.angle_beta   90.00
_cell.angle_gamma   90.00
#
_symmetry.space_group_name_H-M   'P 1'
#
loop_
_entity.id
_entity.type
_entity.pdbx_description
1 polymer ?
#
loop_
_entity_poly.entity_id
_entity_poly.type
_entity_poly.pdbx_seq_one_letter_code
_entity_poly.pdbx_strand_id
1 'polypeptide(L)'
;MVDCKSVSTPMELNFRKLSGNSVGPVLENLTEYQQLMGALMFLVNSHPDVCFAVNTLSQHMVDPHHIHRIGARNLLRYLRGTINHALRYTVGSLRLHGYIDADWASNVVDRKSTSECCFTLGSALICWMSRRQKSVALSTAEAEYIAPSMVCCEVVWL
;
A
#
# COMPACT_ATOMS: atom_id res chain seq x y z
N MET A 1 -22.08 5.15 -0.17
CA MET A 1 -21.54 4.08 0.70
C MET A 1 -21.85 4.28 2.20
N VAL A 2 -22.80 5.14 2.52
CA VAL A 2 -23.14 5.47 3.92
C VAL A 2 -23.62 4.24 4.72
N ASP A 3 -24.32 3.29 4.10
CA ASP A 3 -24.90 2.11 4.77
C ASP A 3 -24.18 0.78 4.47
N CYS A 4 -22.94 0.81 4.00
CA CYS A 4 -22.21 -0.44 3.73
C CYS A 4 -21.65 -1.04 5.04
N LYS A 5 -21.57 -2.37 5.12
CA LYS A 5 -20.89 -3.05 6.23
C LYS A 5 -19.40 -2.81 6.17
N SER A 6 -18.78 -2.39 7.29
CA SER A 6 -17.32 -2.25 7.39
C SER A 6 -16.61 -3.60 7.30
N VAL A 7 -15.32 -3.57 6.91
CA VAL A 7 -14.42 -4.73 6.89
C VAL A 7 -13.21 -4.44 7.78
N SER A 8 -12.56 -5.49 8.28
CA SER A 8 -11.47 -5.39 9.26
C SER A 8 -10.09 -5.20 8.62
N THR A 9 -9.95 -5.47 7.32
CA THR A 9 -8.67 -5.37 6.61
C THR A 9 -8.82 -4.52 5.35
N PRO A 10 -7.81 -3.68 5.00
CA PRO A 10 -7.88 -2.81 3.84
C PRO A 10 -7.87 -3.58 2.52
N MET A 11 -7.29 -4.79 2.51
CA MET A 11 -7.21 -5.65 1.34
C MET A 11 -7.34 -7.13 1.73
N GLU A 12 -7.94 -7.93 0.88
CA GLU A 12 -8.02 -9.39 1.06
C GLU A 12 -6.66 -10.04 0.78
N LEU A 13 -6.30 -11.05 1.58
CA LEU A 13 -5.02 -11.77 1.50
C LEU A 13 -4.70 -12.34 0.11
N ASN A 14 -5.73 -12.76 -0.64
CA ASN A 14 -5.57 -13.36 -1.96
C ASN A 14 -5.75 -12.38 -3.12
N PHE A 15 -5.93 -11.08 -2.86
CA PHE A 15 -6.24 -10.10 -3.90
C PHE A 15 -5.21 -10.11 -5.04
N ARG A 16 -3.91 -10.17 -4.74
CA ARG A 16 -2.83 -10.23 -5.74
C ARG A 16 -2.91 -11.47 -6.63
N LYS A 17 -3.27 -12.62 -6.07
CA LYS A 17 -3.44 -13.87 -6.85
C LYS A 17 -4.65 -13.79 -7.76
N LEU A 18 -5.73 -13.22 -7.28
CA LEU A 18 -6.96 -13.04 -8.06
C LEU A 18 -6.75 -12.06 -9.21
N SER A 19 -6.04 -10.95 -9.00
CA SER A 19 -5.77 -9.95 -10.03
C SER A 19 -4.82 -10.44 -11.13
N GLY A 20 -4.00 -11.49 -10.89
CA GLY A 20 -3.12 -12.09 -11.89
C GLY A 20 -3.76 -13.11 -12.82
N ASN A 21 -4.72 -13.90 -12.33
CA ASN A 21 -5.26 -15.07 -13.04
C ASN A 21 -6.74 -14.96 -13.46
N SER A 22 -7.50 -14.05 -12.89
CA SER A 22 -8.95 -13.93 -13.11
C SER A 22 -9.36 -12.47 -13.10
N VAL A 23 -8.86 -11.72 -14.05
CA VAL A 23 -8.96 -10.25 -14.07
C VAL A 23 -10.38 -9.77 -14.30
N GLY A 24 -11.25 -10.61 -14.89
CA GLY A 24 -12.62 -10.24 -15.23
C GLY A 24 -12.68 -9.19 -16.36
N PRO A 25 -13.86 -8.63 -16.66
CA PRO A 25 -14.00 -7.61 -17.69
C PRO A 25 -13.28 -6.31 -17.33
N VAL A 26 -12.78 -5.64 -18.36
CA VAL A 26 -12.21 -4.28 -18.27
C VAL A 26 -13.30 -3.32 -17.78
N LEU A 27 -12.92 -2.32 -16.99
CA LEU A 27 -13.84 -1.30 -16.54
C LEU A 27 -14.20 -0.34 -17.70
N GLU A 28 -15.49 -0.13 -17.91
CA GLU A 28 -15.98 0.83 -18.90
C GLU A 28 -15.61 2.28 -18.55
N ASN A 29 -15.60 2.62 -17.26
CA ASN A 29 -15.29 3.97 -16.77
C ASN A 29 -13.91 4.02 -16.09
N LEU A 30 -12.89 4.20 -16.91
CA LEU A 30 -11.50 4.38 -16.48
C LEU A 30 -11.32 5.61 -15.59
N THR A 31 -11.97 6.72 -15.95
CA THR A 31 -11.84 8.01 -15.29
C THR A 31 -12.32 7.95 -13.82
N GLU A 32 -13.44 7.26 -13.57
CA GLU A 32 -13.95 7.08 -12.19
C GLU A 32 -12.94 6.34 -11.32
N TYR A 33 -12.33 5.28 -11.86
CA TYR A 33 -11.31 4.53 -11.11
C TYR A 33 -10.07 5.38 -10.83
N GLN A 34 -9.59 6.14 -11.81
CA GLN A 34 -8.42 7.01 -11.65
C GLN A 34 -8.67 8.14 -10.65
N GLN A 35 -9.85 8.75 -10.66
CA GLN A 35 -10.23 9.78 -9.69
C GLN A 35 -10.30 9.20 -8.27
N LEU A 36 -10.88 8.01 -8.12
CA LEU A 36 -10.92 7.32 -6.83
C LEU A 36 -9.51 7.00 -6.31
N MET A 37 -8.64 6.46 -7.18
CA MET A 37 -7.26 6.18 -6.82
C MET A 37 -6.49 7.44 -6.45
N GLY A 38 -6.66 8.55 -7.17
CA GLY A 38 -6.04 9.84 -6.83
C GLY A 38 -6.43 10.33 -5.43
N ALA A 39 -7.72 10.22 -5.07
CA ALA A 39 -8.20 10.57 -3.73
C ALA A 39 -7.60 9.65 -2.65
N LEU A 40 -7.54 8.34 -2.91
CA LEU A 40 -6.95 7.36 -1.98
C LEU A 40 -5.44 7.54 -1.82
N MET A 41 -4.72 7.89 -2.90
CA MET A 41 -3.28 8.19 -2.83
C MET A 41 -3.01 9.43 -1.96
N PHE A 42 -3.87 10.45 -2.02
CA PHE A 42 -3.76 11.59 -1.12
C PHE A 42 -3.98 11.20 0.35
N LEU A 43 -4.93 10.31 0.61
CA LEU A 43 -5.24 9.82 1.95
C LEU A 43 -4.08 9.05 2.59
N VAL A 44 -3.23 8.38 1.80
CA VAL A 44 -2.03 7.66 2.28
C VAL A 44 -1.11 8.58 3.10
N ASN A 45 -1.07 9.89 2.83
CA ASN A 45 -0.24 10.83 3.58
C ASN A 45 -0.59 10.93 5.07
N SER A 46 -1.77 10.49 5.47
CA SER A 46 -2.24 10.52 6.86
C SER A 46 -2.66 9.14 7.39
N HIS A 47 -2.77 8.13 6.53
CA HIS A 47 -3.25 6.79 6.85
C HIS A 47 -2.23 5.73 6.40
N PRO A 48 -1.22 5.41 7.24
CA PRO A 48 -0.19 4.42 6.90
C PRO A 48 -0.75 3.02 6.67
N ASP A 49 -1.80 2.67 7.36
CA ASP A 49 -2.49 1.37 7.32
C ASP A 49 -3.10 1.02 5.95
N VAL A 50 -3.36 2.02 5.10
CA VAL A 50 -3.86 1.80 3.74
C VAL A 50 -2.78 1.90 2.65
N CYS A 51 -1.55 2.26 3.01
CA CYS A 51 -0.46 2.54 2.06
C CYS A 51 -0.23 1.38 1.08
N PHE A 52 -0.09 0.16 1.59
CA PHE A 52 0.08 -1.04 0.80
C PHE A 52 -1.09 -1.31 -0.17
N ALA A 53 -2.31 -1.22 0.33
CA ALA A 53 -3.51 -1.49 -0.46
C ALA A 53 -3.68 -0.48 -1.60
N VAL A 54 -3.49 0.80 -1.31
CA VAL A 54 -3.56 1.88 -2.31
C VAL A 54 -2.46 1.70 -3.34
N ASN A 55 -1.21 1.42 -2.91
CA ASN A 55 -0.10 1.20 -3.84
C ASN A 55 -0.35 0.01 -4.76
N THR A 56 -0.88 -1.10 -4.24
CA THR A 56 -1.23 -2.28 -5.04
C THR A 56 -2.31 -1.96 -6.08
N LEU A 57 -3.38 -1.28 -5.70
CA LEU A 57 -4.48 -0.90 -6.59
C LEU A 57 -4.06 0.14 -7.64
N SER A 58 -3.16 1.08 -7.28
CA SER A 58 -2.69 2.13 -8.19
C SER A 58 -1.88 1.58 -9.37
N GLN A 59 -1.30 0.38 -9.25
CA GLN A 59 -0.57 -0.27 -10.35
C GLN A 59 -1.47 -0.59 -11.55
N HIS A 60 -2.80 -0.61 -11.36
CA HIS A 60 -3.79 -0.97 -12.37
C HIS A 60 -4.56 0.25 -12.93
N MET A 61 -4.01 1.48 -12.77
CA MET A 61 -4.69 2.70 -13.23
C MET A 61 -4.77 2.84 -14.75
N VAL A 62 -3.91 2.15 -15.50
CA VAL A 62 -3.88 2.21 -16.97
C VAL A 62 -4.90 1.24 -17.57
N ASP A 63 -5.03 0.05 -16.99
CA ASP A 63 -5.95 -1.00 -17.46
C ASP A 63 -6.68 -1.64 -16.26
N PRO A 64 -7.64 -0.92 -15.66
CA PRO A 64 -8.37 -1.42 -14.52
C PRO A 64 -9.47 -2.39 -14.94
N HIS A 65 -9.55 -3.48 -14.22
CA HIS A 65 -10.58 -4.50 -14.37
C HIS A 65 -11.59 -4.47 -13.22
N HIS A 66 -12.67 -5.19 -13.36
CA HIS A 66 -13.75 -5.24 -12.35
C HIS A 66 -13.24 -5.66 -10.96
N ILE A 67 -12.26 -6.58 -10.90
CA ILE A 67 -11.65 -7.02 -9.65
C ILE A 67 -10.96 -5.85 -8.90
N HIS A 68 -10.29 -4.94 -9.62
CA HIS A 68 -9.63 -3.78 -9.04
C HIS A 68 -10.64 -2.80 -8.41
N ARG A 69 -11.81 -2.64 -9.06
CA ARG A 69 -12.92 -1.86 -8.49
C ARG A 69 -13.50 -2.49 -7.23
N ILE A 70 -13.59 -3.82 -7.16
CA ILE A 70 -13.99 -4.53 -5.93
C ILE A 70 -12.98 -4.26 -4.82
N GLY A 71 -11.67 -4.37 -5.09
CA GLY A 71 -10.62 -4.05 -4.14
C GLY A 71 -10.70 -2.62 -3.60
N ALA A 72 -10.91 -1.65 -4.50
CA ALA A 72 -11.09 -0.25 -4.11
C ALA A 72 -12.34 -0.02 -3.23
N ARG A 73 -13.45 -0.71 -3.53
CA ARG A 73 -14.65 -0.67 -2.69
C ARG A 73 -14.43 -1.31 -1.32
N ASN A 74 -13.68 -2.40 -1.23
CA ASN A 74 -13.31 -3.01 0.05
C ASN A 74 -12.47 -2.04 0.88
N LEU A 75 -11.53 -1.35 0.26
CA LEU A 75 -10.73 -0.32 0.94
C LEU A 75 -11.60 0.82 1.50
N LEU A 76 -12.59 1.30 0.74
CA LEU A 76 -13.55 2.31 1.24
C LEU A 76 -14.39 1.78 2.41
N ARG A 77 -14.74 0.49 2.44
CA ARG A 77 -15.44 -0.14 3.56
C ARG A 77 -14.55 -0.25 4.80
N TYR A 78 -13.24 -0.50 4.61
CA TYR A 78 -12.26 -0.47 5.68
C TYR A 78 -12.16 0.93 6.28
N LEU A 79 -11.97 1.95 5.44
CA LEU A 79 -11.90 3.35 5.87
C LEU A 79 -13.13 3.80 6.66
N ARG A 80 -14.32 3.32 6.28
CA ARG A 80 -15.53 3.57 7.06
C ARG A 80 -15.45 2.97 8.47
N GLY A 81 -14.87 1.78 8.61
CA GLY A 81 -14.69 1.11 9.91
C GLY A 81 -13.63 1.76 10.80
N THR A 82 -12.69 2.51 10.19
CA THR A 82 -11.52 3.10 10.85
C THR A 82 -11.57 4.63 10.93
N ILE A 83 -12.72 5.24 10.69
CA ILE A 83 -12.89 6.72 10.65
C ILE A 83 -12.42 7.44 11.93
N ASN A 84 -12.41 6.74 13.06
CA ASN A 84 -11.97 7.27 14.36
C ASN A 84 -10.50 6.92 14.66
N HIS A 85 -9.79 6.24 13.76
CA HIS A 85 -8.37 5.95 13.94
C HIS A 85 -7.56 7.20 13.61
N ALA A 86 -6.50 7.45 14.36
CA ALA A 86 -5.60 8.58 14.16
C ALA A 86 -4.17 8.24 14.58
N LEU A 87 -3.21 8.95 14.00
CA LEU A 87 -1.84 8.97 14.48
C LEU A 87 -1.78 9.91 15.69
N ARG A 88 -1.34 9.39 16.84
CA ARG A 88 -1.22 10.16 18.06
C ARG A 88 0.25 10.45 18.37
N TYR A 89 0.60 11.72 18.39
CA TYR A 89 1.94 12.18 18.78
C TYR A 89 1.93 12.61 20.24
N THR A 90 2.82 12.03 21.04
CA THR A 90 2.96 12.36 22.47
C THR A 90 4.35 12.89 22.74
N VAL A 91 4.46 13.84 23.66
CA VAL A 91 5.75 14.36 24.13
C VAL A 91 6.50 13.23 24.82
N GLY A 92 7.78 13.02 24.44
CA GLY A 92 8.60 11.94 24.99
C GLY A 92 9.99 11.90 24.37
N SER A 93 10.65 10.75 24.46
CA SER A 93 11.98 10.54 23.85
C SER A 93 11.91 10.65 22.34
N LEU A 94 12.74 11.51 21.75
CA LEU A 94 12.85 11.72 20.30
C LEU A 94 13.84 10.72 19.68
N ARG A 95 13.61 9.42 19.85
CA ARG A 95 14.41 8.39 19.18
C ARG A 95 13.78 8.05 17.84
N LEU A 96 14.58 8.11 16.80
CA LEU A 96 14.21 7.65 15.45
C LEU A 96 14.43 6.14 15.35
N HIS A 97 13.40 5.40 14.96
CA HIS A 97 13.50 3.99 14.62
C HIS A 97 12.95 3.78 13.22
N GLY A 98 13.65 2.99 12.42
CA GLY A 98 13.22 2.56 11.09
C GLY A 98 12.95 1.06 11.08
N TYR A 99 11.87 0.67 10.40
CA TYR A 99 11.53 -0.73 10.12
C TYR A 99 11.43 -0.90 8.62
N ILE A 100 11.99 -1.98 8.11
CA ILE A 100 12.07 -2.27 6.69
C ILE A 100 11.65 -3.71 6.47
N ASP A 101 10.90 -3.96 5.41
CA ASP A 101 10.48 -5.29 4.97
C ASP A 101 10.53 -5.40 3.45
N ALA A 102 10.66 -6.62 2.92
CA ALA A 102 10.62 -6.89 1.50
C ALA A 102 9.80 -8.14 1.18
N ASP A 103 8.69 -7.96 0.48
CA ASP A 103 7.86 -9.06 -0.01
C ASP A 103 8.38 -9.53 -1.38
N TRP A 104 9.16 -10.63 -1.37
CA TRP A 104 9.84 -11.15 -2.55
C TRP A 104 8.87 -11.65 -3.61
N ALA A 105 9.09 -11.21 -4.86
CA ALA A 105 8.36 -11.64 -6.04
C ALA A 105 6.83 -11.63 -5.88
N SER A 106 6.33 -10.68 -5.11
CA SER A 106 4.93 -10.57 -4.72
C SER A 106 3.98 -10.27 -5.90
N ASN A 107 4.49 -9.67 -6.96
CA ASN A 107 3.72 -9.48 -8.18
C ASN A 107 3.80 -10.74 -9.07
N VAL A 108 2.65 -11.34 -9.35
CA VAL A 108 2.55 -12.59 -10.12
C VAL A 108 2.92 -12.39 -11.60
N VAL A 109 2.70 -11.20 -12.15
CA VAL A 109 2.88 -10.91 -13.57
C VAL A 109 4.35 -10.67 -13.93
N ASP A 110 5.04 -9.78 -13.19
CA ASP A 110 6.40 -9.38 -13.49
C ASP A 110 7.44 -9.80 -12.45
N ARG A 111 6.98 -10.52 -11.41
CA ARG A 111 7.83 -11.10 -10.36
C ARG A 111 8.64 -10.07 -9.58
N LYS A 112 8.26 -8.80 -9.61
CA LYS A 112 8.90 -7.75 -8.82
C LYS A 112 8.47 -7.82 -7.37
N SER A 113 9.43 -7.56 -6.49
CA SER A 113 9.25 -7.46 -5.05
C SER A 113 8.64 -6.11 -4.65
N THR A 114 8.04 -6.04 -3.47
CA THR A 114 7.61 -4.80 -2.85
C THR A 114 8.49 -4.53 -1.64
N SER A 115 9.08 -3.35 -1.55
CA SER A 115 9.78 -2.87 -0.36
C SER A 115 8.84 -1.99 0.46
N GLU A 116 8.85 -2.21 1.75
CA GLU A 116 8.06 -1.46 2.71
C GLU A 116 8.98 -0.88 3.79
N CYS A 117 8.71 0.34 4.20
CA CYS A 117 9.39 0.90 5.35
C CYS A 117 8.46 1.81 6.14
N CYS A 118 8.77 1.94 7.41
CA CYS A 118 8.18 2.97 8.25
C CYS A 118 9.18 3.49 9.27
N PHE A 119 9.04 4.76 9.60
CA PHE A 119 9.86 5.43 10.61
C PHE A 119 8.99 5.99 11.72
N THR A 120 9.43 5.77 12.93
CA THR A 120 8.81 6.35 14.12
C THR A 120 9.76 7.37 14.78
N LEU A 121 9.20 8.47 15.23
CA LEU A 121 9.91 9.40 16.12
C LEU A 121 9.21 9.36 17.48
N GLY A 122 9.88 8.76 18.45
CA GLY A 122 9.26 8.48 19.74
C GLY A 122 8.09 7.50 19.60
N SER A 123 6.87 7.97 19.87
CA SER A 123 5.67 7.14 19.94
C SER A 123 4.87 7.01 18.64
N ALA A 124 5.19 7.78 17.59
CA ALA A 124 4.34 7.86 16.42
C ALA A 124 5.12 7.71 15.11
N LEU A 125 4.43 7.20 14.10
CA LEU A 125 4.89 7.14 12.73
C LEU A 125 5.00 8.55 12.15
N ILE A 126 6.14 8.85 11.50
CA ILE A 126 6.41 10.13 10.84
C ILE A 126 6.62 9.98 9.33
N CYS A 127 7.03 8.80 8.87
CA CYS A 127 7.21 8.49 7.47
C CYS A 127 6.89 7.02 7.22
N TRP A 128 6.30 6.70 6.08
CA TRP A 128 6.01 5.33 5.64
C TRP A 128 5.97 5.25 4.13
N MET A 129 6.33 4.10 3.62
CA MET A 129 6.35 3.83 2.20
C MET A 129 6.07 2.36 1.94
N SER A 130 5.28 2.07 0.92
CA SER A 130 5.19 0.77 0.28
C SER A 130 5.43 0.98 -1.20
N ARG A 131 6.50 0.43 -1.75
CA ARG A 131 6.92 0.71 -3.13
C ARG A 131 7.46 -0.54 -3.81
N ARG A 132 7.01 -0.75 -5.06
CA ARG A 132 7.52 -1.83 -5.91
C ARG A 132 8.98 -1.58 -6.29
N GLN A 133 9.82 -2.62 -6.21
CA GLN A 133 11.22 -2.56 -6.62
C GLN A 133 11.33 -2.37 -8.14
N LYS A 134 12.35 -1.65 -8.59
CA LYS A 134 12.59 -1.38 -10.01
C LYS A 134 13.11 -2.61 -10.73
N SER A 135 13.96 -3.40 -10.08
CA SER A 135 14.54 -4.65 -10.56
C SER A 135 13.76 -5.86 -10.06
N VAL A 136 13.98 -7.00 -10.70
CA VAL A 136 13.51 -8.31 -10.23
C VAL A 136 14.61 -8.92 -9.38
N ALA A 137 14.35 -9.17 -8.12
CA ALA A 137 15.26 -9.86 -7.21
C ALA A 137 15.23 -11.38 -7.48
N LEU A 138 16.40 -12.01 -7.57
CA LEU A 138 16.54 -13.44 -7.84
C LEU A 138 16.29 -14.32 -6.60
N SER A 139 16.31 -13.72 -5.41
CA SER A 139 16.09 -14.40 -4.14
C SER A 139 15.44 -13.47 -3.10
N THR A 140 14.93 -14.05 -2.03
CA THR A 140 14.46 -13.29 -0.86
C THR A 140 15.58 -12.42 -0.27
N ALA A 141 16.80 -12.99 -0.14
CA ALA A 141 17.96 -12.25 0.35
C ALA A 141 18.28 -11.01 -0.49
N GLU A 142 18.22 -11.13 -1.81
CA GLU A 142 18.46 -9.99 -2.69
C GLU A 142 17.36 -8.92 -2.55
N ALA A 143 16.10 -9.32 -2.44
CA ALA A 143 15.00 -8.39 -2.19
C ALA A 143 15.19 -7.63 -0.87
N GLU A 144 15.63 -8.35 0.19
CA GLU A 144 15.95 -7.79 1.48
C GLU A 144 17.17 -6.84 1.47
N TYR A 145 18.13 -7.02 0.55
CA TYR A 145 19.23 -6.09 0.35
C TYR A 145 18.82 -4.83 -0.43
N ILE A 146 17.92 -4.98 -1.38
CA ILE A 146 17.42 -3.85 -2.19
C ILE A 146 16.59 -2.89 -1.31
N ALA A 147 15.77 -3.42 -0.41
CA ALA A 147 14.88 -2.61 0.41
C ALA A 147 15.65 -1.58 1.27
N PRO A 148 16.68 -1.93 2.07
CA PRO A 148 17.48 -0.96 2.81
C PRO A 148 18.16 0.09 1.93
N SER A 149 18.63 -0.30 0.74
CA SER A 149 19.28 0.66 -0.17
C SER A 149 18.33 1.79 -0.60
N MET A 150 17.05 1.47 -0.80
CA MET A 150 16.02 2.48 -1.10
C MET A 150 15.73 3.37 0.11
N VAL A 151 15.78 2.80 1.32
CA VAL A 151 15.41 3.46 2.57
C VAL A 151 16.54 4.31 3.13
N CYS A 152 17.80 3.96 2.86
CA CYS A 152 18.96 4.77 3.29
C CYS A 152 18.87 6.23 2.85
N CYS A 153 18.33 6.49 1.65
CA CYS A 153 18.14 7.85 1.18
C CYS A 153 17.12 8.62 2.03
N GLU A 154 16.08 7.96 2.49
CA GLU A 154 15.05 8.57 3.35
C GLU A 154 15.62 8.87 4.75
N VAL A 155 16.45 7.95 5.31
CA VAL A 155 17.10 8.14 6.62
C VAL A 155 18.00 9.36 6.65
N VAL A 156 18.73 9.60 5.55
CA VAL A 156 19.63 10.76 5.44
C VAL A 156 18.83 12.08 5.37
N TRP A 157 17.61 12.00 4.90
CA TRP A 157 16.74 13.17 4.74
C TRP A 157 15.94 13.50 6.01
N LEU A 158 15.63 12.50 6.85
CA LEU A 158 14.92 12.65 8.12
C LEU A 158 15.85 13.19 9.24
#